data_2b023d6036cf75d7bca36e2cce5cecad
#
_entry.id   2b023d6036cf75d7bca36e2cce5cecad
#
_cell.length_a   1.000
_cell.length_b   1.000
_cell.length_c   1.000
_cell.angle_alpha   90.00
_cell.angle_beta   90.00
_cell.angle_gamma   90.00
#
_symmetry.space_group_name_H-M   'P 1'
#
loop_
_entity.id
_entity.type
_entity.pdbx_description
1 polymer ?
#
loop_
_entity_poly.entity_id
_entity_poly.type
_entity_poly.pdbx_seq_one_letter_code
_entity_poly.pdbx_strand_id
1 'polypeptide(L)'
;ILGGLDTSDFGGVWIRNTSLKDLNKEERTIFRRRNIGFVFQQYNLIPSLSIRENIVLPMRLDGKEIDVDFFNEIVETLGLKDKLERFPSTLSGGQQQRVSIARALLTKPAIVLADEPTGNLDSVTSMEVVGLLKSCAVRFHQTILIVTHQEEVAQMADRVIRMSDGKIYTRDCNDC
;
A
#
# COMPACT_ATOMS: atom_id res chain seq x y z
N ILE A 1 2.71 6.95 12.54
CA ILE A 1 1.49 7.28 13.29
C ILE A 1 0.26 6.81 12.52
N LEU A 2 0.01 7.27 11.26
CA LEU A 2 -1.16 6.87 10.45
C LEU A 2 -1.28 5.35 10.28
N GLY A 3 -0.15 4.68 10.13
CA GLY A 3 -0.09 3.21 10.04
C GLY A 3 -0.26 2.48 11.37
N GLY A 4 -0.43 3.18 12.50
CA GLY A 4 -0.55 2.57 13.82
C GLY A 4 0.71 1.84 14.30
N LEU A 5 1.89 2.17 13.74
CA LEU A 5 3.17 1.64 14.20
C LEU A 5 3.67 2.39 15.43
N ASP A 6 3.26 3.65 15.57
CA ASP A 6 3.57 4.51 16.69
C ASP A 6 2.33 5.30 17.13
N THR A 7 2.39 5.97 18.27
CA THR A 7 1.32 6.77 18.86
C THR A 7 1.62 8.25 18.69
N SER A 8 0.56 9.07 18.57
CA SER A 8 0.68 10.53 18.58
C SER A 8 0.70 11.07 20.01
N ASP A 9 1.53 12.06 20.29
CA ASP A 9 1.52 12.79 21.57
C ASP A 9 0.23 13.58 21.74
N PHE A 10 -0.26 14.19 20.66
CA PHE A 10 -1.49 14.97 20.63
C PHE A 10 -2.37 14.56 19.45
N GLY A 11 -3.67 14.80 19.58
CA GLY A 11 -4.64 14.43 18.56
C GLY A 11 -4.90 12.91 18.52
N GLY A 12 -5.45 12.43 17.41
CA GLY A 12 -5.77 11.01 17.22
C GLY A 12 -5.96 10.66 15.76
N VAL A 13 -5.89 9.36 15.47
CA VAL A 13 -6.13 8.78 14.14
C VAL A 13 -7.34 7.86 14.24
N TRP A 14 -8.31 8.08 13.35
CA TRP A 14 -9.50 7.25 13.23
C TRP A 14 -9.55 6.61 11.84
N ILE A 15 -9.74 5.30 11.82
CA ILE A 15 -9.94 4.53 10.59
C ILE A 15 -11.20 3.70 10.78
N ARG A 16 -12.16 3.81 9.86
CA ARG A 16 -13.49 3.15 9.99
C ARG A 16 -14.13 3.34 11.38
N ASN A 17 -14.16 4.55 11.88
CA ASN A 17 -14.70 4.91 13.19
C ASN A 17 -13.98 4.29 14.40
N THR A 18 -12.83 3.67 14.22
CA THR A 18 -12.00 3.13 15.30
C THR A 18 -10.84 4.08 15.55
N SER A 19 -10.69 4.54 16.80
CA SER A 19 -9.55 5.32 17.26
C SER A 19 -8.35 4.40 17.49
N LEU A 20 -7.23 4.67 16.83
CA LEU A 20 -6.00 3.88 17.02
C LEU A 20 -5.39 4.07 18.42
N LYS A 21 -5.70 5.20 19.07
CA LYS A 21 -5.20 5.52 20.41
C LYS A 21 -5.84 4.63 21.48
N ASP A 22 -7.10 4.22 21.29
CA ASP A 22 -7.88 3.46 22.25
C ASP A 22 -7.57 1.96 22.20
N LEU A 23 -6.82 1.51 21.17
CA LEU A 23 -6.41 0.12 21.00
C LEU A 23 -5.15 -0.18 21.80
N ASN A 24 -5.15 -1.30 22.52
CA ASN A 24 -3.92 -1.84 23.11
C ASN A 24 -2.98 -2.36 22.01
N LYS A 25 -1.77 -2.81 22.38
CA LYS A 25 -0.74 -3.23 21.42
C LYS A 25 -1.18 -4.42 20.55
N GLU A 26 -1.88 -5.39 21.11
CA GLU A 26 -2.36 -6.58 20.39
C GLU A 26 -3.51 -6.22 19.47
N GLU A 27 -4.51 -5.51 19.97
CA GLU A 27 -5.64 -5.01 19.20
C GLU A 27 -5.18 -4.15 18.01
N ARG A 28 -4.19 -3.27 18.23
CA ARG A 28 -3.61 -2.44 17.19
C ARG A 28 -2.91 -3.27 16.11
N THR A 29 -2.24 -4.35 16.50
CA THR A 29 -1.59 -5.27 15.55
C THR A 29 -2.62 -6.00 14.70
N ILE A 30 -3.70 -6.48 15.30
CA ILE A 30 -4.82 -7.11 14.58
C ILE A 30 -5.51 -6.10 13.67
N PHE A 31 -5.77 -4.90 14.20
CA PHE A 31 -6.41 -3.81 13.44
C PHE A 31 -5.61 -3.43 12.19
N ARG A 32 -4.29 -3.24 12.34
CA ARG A 32 -3.39 -2.94 11.20
C ARG A 32 -3.50 -4.00 10.10
N ARG A 33 -3.34 -5.28 10.47
CA ARG A 33 -3.39 -6.40 9.53
C ARG A 33 -4.70 -6.43 8.73
N ARG A 34 -5.82 -6.03 9.36
CA ARG A 34 -7.16 -6.08 8.77
C ARG A 34 -7.58 -4.83 8.00
N ASN A 35 -7.05 -3.67 8.38
CA ASN A 35 -7.57 -2.38 7.92
C ASN A 35 -6.54 -1.51 7.22
N ILE A 36 -5.26 -1.84 7.25
CA ILE A 36 -4.20 -1.02 6.66
C ILE A 36 -3.34 -1.90 5.76
N GLY A 37 -3.31 -1.57 4.47
CA GLY A 37 -2.35 -2.13 3.53
C GLY A 37 -1.06 -1.32 3.57
N PHE A 38 0.10 -2.00 3.51
CA PHE A 38 1.39 -1.32 3.43
C PHE A 38 2.11 -1.69 2.14
N VAL A 39 2.63 -0.69 1.46
CA VAL A 39 3.53 -0.80 0.31
C VAL A 39 4.79 -0.01 0.64
N PHE A 40 5.94 -0.69 0.70
CA PHE A 40 7.22 -0.10 1.07
C PHE A 40 8.17 0.00 -0.13
N GLN A 41 9.14 0.87 -0.03
CA GLN A 41 10.21 1.02 -1.01
C GLN A 41 11.00 -0.29 -1.23
N GLN A 42 11.23 -1.08 -0.18
CA GLN A 42 12.00 -2.33 -0.22
C GLN A 42 11.13 -3.58 -0.46
N TYR A 43 9.90 -3.41 -0.95
CA TYR A 43 8.94 -4.49 -1.26
C TYR A 43 8.58 -5.40 -0.08
N ASN A 44 9.48 -5.70 0.83
CA ASN A 44 9.35 -6.56 2.02
C ASN A 44 8.67 -7.90 1.71
N LEU A 45 9.09 -8.54 0.60
CA LEU A 45 8.66 -9.88 0.25
C LEU A 45 9.50 -10.91 1.01
N ILE A 46 8.88 -12.02 1.40
CA ILE A 46 9.55 -13.13 2.04
C ILE A 46 10.21 -13.98 0.95
N PRO A 47 11.57 -14.06 0.90
CA PRO A 47 12.27 -14.69 -0.23
C PRO A 47 12.00 -16.20 -0.38
N SER A 48 11.70 -16.89 0.71
CA SER A 48 11.42 -18.33 0.74
C SER A 48 9.99 -18.69 0.37
N LEU A 49 9.11 -17.71 0.18
CA LEU A 49 7.72 -17.91 -0.22
C LEU A 49 7.56 -17.59 -1.71
N SER A 50 6.71 -18.36 -2.39
CA SER A 50 6.27 -18.04 -3.75
C SER A 50 5.54 -16.69 -3.80
N ILE A 51 5.33 -16.15 -5.00
CA ILE A 51 4.58 -14.91 -5.19
C ILE A 51 3.14 -15.06 -4.69
N ARG A 52 2.48 -16.19 -5.00
CA ARG A 52 1.15 -16.51 -4.45
C ARG A 52 1.15 -16.46 -2.93
N GLU A 53 2.11 -17.14 -2.30
CA GLU A 53 2.20 -17.20 -0.84
C GLU A 53 2.47 -15.83 -0.21
N ASN A 54 3.33 -15.01 -0.82
CA ASN A 54 3.55 -13.63 -0.39
C ASN A 54 2.27 -12.79 -0.43
N ILE A 55 1.48 -12.90 -1.51
CA ILE A 55 0.23 -12.15 -1.66
C ILE A 55 -0.80 -12.56 -0.60
N VAL A 56 -0.98 -13.87 -0.37
CA VAL A 56 -2.00 -14.37 0.55
C VAL A 56 -1.59 -14.40 2.02
N LEU A 57 -0.34 -14.09 2.32
CA LEU A 57 0.22 -14.17 3.67
C LEU A 57 -0.61 -13.45 4.74
N PRO A 58 -1.06 -12.19 4.55
CA PRO A 58 -1.85 -11.50 5.56
C PRO A 58 -3.17 -12.21 5.88
N MET A 59 -3.82 -12.81 4.88
CA MET A 59 -5.06 -13.57 5.05
C MET A 59 -4.82 -14.84 5.85
N ARG A 60 -3.74 -15.58 5.54
CA ARG A 60 -3.34 -16.78 6.28
C ARG A 60 -3.01 -16.47 7.74
N LEU A 61 -2.29 -15.37 8.02
CA LEU A 61 -1.97 -14.93 9.38
C LEU A 61 -3.20 -14.50 10.18
N ASP A 62 -4.28 -14.11 9.52
CA ASP A 62 -5.55 -13.74 10.14
C ASP A 62 -6.55 -14.92 10.21
N GLY A 63 -6.17 -16.10 9.71
CA GLY A 63 -7.01 -17.29 9.67
C GLY A 63 -8.25 -17.14 8.77
N LYS A 64 -8.20 -16.22 7.80
CA LYS A 64 -9.32 -15.95 6.89
C LYS A 64 -9.19 -16.72 5.59
N GLU A 65 -10.32 -17.12 5.06
CA GLU A 65 -10.42 -17.66 3.71
C GLU A 65 -10.11 -16.58 2.66
N ILE A 66 -9.57 -17.02 1.53
CA ILE A 66 -9.22 -16.15 0.42
C ILE A 66 -10.43 -16.05 -0.51
N ASP A 67 -10.90 -14.86 -0.76
CA ASP A 67 -11.82 -14.57 -1.84
C ASP A 67 -11.09 -14.80 -3.17
N VAL A 68 -11.35 -15.94 -3.80
CA VAL A 68 -10.63 -16.42 -4.99
C VAL A 68 -10.88 -15.51 -6.18
N ASP A 69 -12.10 -15.01 -6.34
CA ASP A 69 -12.45 -14.12 -7.44
C ASP A 69 -11.73 -12.79 -7.32
N PHE A 70 -11.74 -12.21 -6.12
CA PHE A 70 -11.01 -10.97 -5.85
C PHE A 70 -9.49 -11.14 -5.96
N PHE A 71 -8.94 -12.27 -5.50
CA PHE A 71 -7.54 -12.60 -5.70
C PHE A 71 -7.17 -12.62 -7.19
N ASN A 72 -7.96 -13.33 -8.00
CA ASN A 72 -7.74 -13.43 -9.44
C ASN A 72 -7.83 -12.07 -10.12
N GLU A 73 -8.78 -11.24 -9.73
CA GLU A 73 -8.94 -9.88 -10.26
C GLU A 73 -7.73 -8.98 -9.96
N ILE A 74 -7.21 -9.02 -8.72
CA ILE A 74 -5.98 -8.28 -8.34
C ILE A 74 -4.79 -8.77 -9.16
N VAL A 75 -4.61 -10.08 -9.23
CA VAL A 75 -3.48 -10.72 -9.92
C VAL A 75 -3.48 -10.38 -11.41
N GLU A 76 -4.64 -10.37 -12.04
CA GLU A 76 -4.81 -9.99 -13.45
C GLU A 76 -4.53 -8.51 -13.66
N THR A 77 -5.13 -7.64 -12.83
CA THR A 77 -4.92 -6.18 -12.89
C THR A 77 -3.45 -5.80 -12.77
N LEU A 78 -2.68 -6.50 -11.94
CA LEU A 78 -1.27 -6.24 -11.72
C LEU A 78 -0.32 -7.04 -12.64
N GLY A 79 -0.87 -7.85 -13.56
CA GLY A 79 -0.08 -8.63 -14.52
C GLY A 79 0.81 -9.68 -13.87
N LEU A 80 0.32 -10.38 -12.84
CA LEU A 80 1.08 -11.36 -12.05
C LEU A 80 0.69 -12.83 -12.30
N LYS A 81 -0.30 -13.08 -13.17
CA LYS A 81 -0.92 -14.40 -13.35
C LYS A 81 0.09 -15.52 -13.67
N ASP A 82 1.02 -15.24 -14.56
CA ASP A 82 2.07 -16.17 -15.02
C ASP A 82 3.27 -16.27 -14.06
N LYS A 83 3.24 -15.57 -12.93
CA LYS A 83 4.36 -15.46 -11.99
C LYS A 83 4.07 -16.00 -10.60
N LEU A 84 2.84 -16.45 -10.35
CA LEU A 84 2.37 -16.83 -9.01
C LEU A 84 3.23 -17.92 -8.33
N GLU A 85 3.75 -18.87 -9.10
CA GLU A 85 4.58 -19.97 -8.58
C GLU A 85 6.07 -19.66 -8.57
N ARG A 86 6.46 -18.44 -9.00
CA ARG A 86 7.86 -17.97 -8.95
C ARG A 86 8.21 -17.47 -7.55
N PHE A 87 9.51 -17.24 -7.31
CA PHE A 87 10.05 -16.65 -6.09
C PHE A 87 10.50 -15.19 -6.32
N PRO A 88 10.50 -14.33 -5.29
CA PRO A 88 10.86 -12.92 -5.40
C PRO A 88 12.20 -12.67 -6.13
N SER A 89 13.21 -13.51 -5.90
CA SER A 89 14.53 -13.39 -6.51
C SER A 89 14.55 -13.49 -8.03
N THR A 90 13.49 -14.02 -8.65
CA THR A 90 13.38 -14.19 -10.10
C THR A 90 12.61 -13.05 -10.78
N LEU A 91 12.18 -12.05 -10.02
CA LEU A 91 11.38 -10.92 -10.51
C LEU A 91 12.20 -9.63 -10.56
N SER A 92 11.87 -8.76 -11.54
CA SER A 92 12.39 -7.39 -11.56
C SER A 92 11.84 -6.58 -10.37
N GLY A 93 12.46 -5.45 -10.04
CA GLY A 93 12.03 -4.56 -8.98
C GLY A 93 10.57 -4.12 -9.14
N GLY A 94 10.17 -3.69 -10.34
CA GLY A 94 8.79 -3.30 -10.62
C GLY A 94 7.80 -4.46 -10.47
N GLN A 95 8.20 -5.70 -10.81
CA GLN A 95 7.36 -6.87 -10.59
C GLN A 95 7.23 -7.20 -9.10
N GLN A 96 8.32 -7.09 -8.32
CA GLN A 96 8.28 -7.26 -6.87
C GLN A 96 7.37 -6.21 -6.20
N GLN A 97 7.41 -4.97 -6.69
CA GLN A 97 6.54 -3.92 -6.19
C GLN A 97 5.06 -4.20 -6.49
N ARG A 98 4.75 -4.71 -7.68
CA ARG A 98 3.37 -5.16 -8.02
C ARG A 98 2.89 -6.27 -7.08
N VAL A 99 3.76 -7.18 -6.66
CA VAL A 99 3.45 -8.22 -5.64
C VAL A 99 3.16 -7.59 -4.28
N SER A 100 3.96 -6.60 -3.85
CA SER A 100 3.74 -5.85 -2.61
C SER A 100 2.38 -5.14 -2.62
N ILE A 101 2.00 -4.54 -3.75
CA ILE A 101 0.69 -3.91 -3.97
C ILE A 101 -0.43 -4.96 -3.88
N ALA A 102 -0.30 -6.10 -4.56
CA ALA A 102 -1.28 -7.18 -4.51
C ALA A 102 -1.53 -7.66 -3.08
N ARG A 103 -0.45 -7.89 -2.32
CA ARG A 103 -0.49 -8.27 -0.90
C ARG A 103 -1.23 -7.24 -0.05
N ALA A 104 -0.97 -5.95 -0.28
CA ALA A 104 -1.61 -4.86 0.47
C ALA A 104 -3.12 -4.78 0.19
N LEU A 105 -3.54 -5.01 -1.06
CA LEU A 105 -4.94 -4.90 -1.48
C LEU A 105 -5.80 -6.11 -1.08
N LEU A 106 -5.21 -7.31 -1.00
CA LEU A 106 -5.98 -8.56 -0.82
C LEU A 106 -6.80 -8.58 0.47
N THR A 107 -6.37 -7.89 1.51
CA THR A 107 -7.11 -7.79 2.78
C THR A 107 -8.32 -6.86 2.71
N LYS A 108 -8.59 -6.22 1.57
CA LYS A 108 -9.62 -5.18 1.40
C LYS A 108 -9.50 -4.10 2.49
N PRO A 109 -8.32 -3.46 2.65
CA PRO A 109 -8.07 -2.55 3.75
C PRO A 109 -8.92 -1.26 3.62
N ALA A 110 -9.06 -0.52 4.71
CA ALA A 110 -9.68 0.80 4.68
C ALA A 110 -8.80 1.84 3.96
N ILE A 111 -7.48 1.67 4.06
CA ILE A 111 -6.49 2.53 3.44
C ILE A 111 -5.23 1.74 3.09
N VAL A 112 -4.60 2.07 1.97
CA VAL A 112 -3.24 1.63 1.62
C VAL A 112 -2.29 2.79 1.86
N LEU A 113 -1.23 2.54 2.63
CA LEU A 113 -0.14 3.48 2.89
C LEU A 113 1.07 3.02 2.07
N ALA A 114 1.50 3.85 1.14
CA ALA A 114 2.64 3.60 0.27
C ALA A 114 3.77 4.58 0.60
N ASP A 115 4.88 4.05 1.10
CA ASP A 115 6.06 4.82 1.49
C ASP A 115 7.13 4.67 0.42
N GLU A 116 7.39 5.76 -0.32
CA GLU A 116 8.31 5.79 -1.47
C GLU A 116 8.18 4.56 -2.39
N PRO A 117 6.97 4.25 -2.90
CA PRO A 117 6.73 2.97 -3.58
C PRO A 117 7.51 2.79 -4.88
N THR A 118 8.18 3.83 -5.36
CA THR A 118 8.99 3.85 -6.59
C THR A 118 10.45 4.20 -6.37
N GLY A 119 10.88 4.38 -5.12
CA GLY A 119 12.23 4.87 -4.80
C GLY A 119 13.39 3.96 -5.24
N ASN A 120 13.12 2.68 -5.54
CA ASN A 120 14.13 1.72 -6.04
C ASN A 120 13.92 1.35 -7.52
N LEU A 121 13.13 2.12 -8.26
CA LEU A 121 12.79 1.84 -9.66
C LEU A 121 13.34 2.95 -10.57
N ASP A 122 13.58 2.59 -11.83
CA ASP A 122 13.84 3.58 -12.87
C ASP A 122 12.57 4.40 -13.17
N SER A 123 12.72 5.53 -13.83
CA SER A 123 11.62 6.47 -14.08
C SER A 123 10.46 5.87 -14.88
N VAL A 124 10.74 5.02 -15.87
CA VAL A 124 9.72 4.39 -16.71
C VAL A 124 8.91 3.40 -15.88
N THR A 125 9.59 2.50 -15.17
CA THR A 125 8.96 1.50 -14.28
C THR A 125 8.21 2.19 -13.13
N SER A 126 8.72 3.31 -12.62
CA SER A 126 8.06 4.12 -11.58
C SER A 126 6.69 4.60 -12.03
N MET A 127 6.61 5.19 -13.23
CA MET A 127 5.35 5.68 -13.78
C MET A 127 4.35 4.56 -14.06
N GLU A 128 4.82 3.38 -14.51
CA GLU A 128 3.98 2.20 -14.67
C GLU A 128 3.37 1.74 -13.33
N VAL A 129 4.19 1.65 -12.28
CA VAL A 129 3.74 1.21 -10.95
C VAL A 129 2.75 2.19 -10.34
N VAL A 130 2.99 3.50 -10.47
CA VAL A 130 2.05 4.53 -10.00
C VAL A 130 0.74 4.50 -10.79
N GLY A 131 0.81 4.32 -12.11
CA GLY A 131 -0.36 4.13 -12.96
C GLY A 131 -1.20 2.92 -12.53
N LEU A 132 -0.55 1.80 -12.19
CA LEU A 132 -1.23 0.62 -11.65
C LEU A 132 -1.85 0.90 -10.26
N LEU A 133 -1.17 1.62 -9.36
CA LEU A 133 -1.74 2.03 -8.06
C LEU A 133 -2.99 2.87 -8.27
N LYS A 134 -2.96 3.85 -9.18
CA LYS A 134 -4.12 4.69 -9.52
C LYS A 134 -5.27 3.86 -10.10
N SER A 135 -4.96 2.93 -11.00
CA SER A 135 -5.95 2.02 -11.57
C SER A 135 -6.59 1.14 -10.50
N CYS A 136 -5.80 0.62 -9.55
CA CYS A 136 -6.30 -0.14 -8.41
C CYS A 136 -7.17 0.72 -7.48
N ALA A 137 -6.80 1.99 -7.24
CA ALA A 137 -7.58 2.91 -6.41
C ALA A 137 -8.99 3.09 -6.98
N VAL A 138 -9.10 3.29 -8.29
CA VAL A 138 -10.39 3.45 -8.97
C VAL A 138 -11.16 2.13 -9.01
N ARG A 139 -10.52 1.06 -9.48
CA ARG A 139 -11.18 -0.24 -9.72
C ARG A 139 -11.71 -0.88 -8.45
N PHE A 140 -10.96 -0.79 -7.37
CA PHE A 140 -11.29 -1.41 -6.07
C PHE A 140 -11.87 -0.41 -5.07
N HIS A 141 -12.18 0.82 -5.49
CA HIS A 141 -12.64 1.90 -4.60
C HIS A 141 -11.75 2.06 -3.37
N GLN A 142 -10.43 2.00 -3.59
CA GLN A 142 -9.43 1.97 -2.54
C GLN A 142 -8.83 3.35 -2.29
N THR A 143 -8.85 3.80 -1.04
CA THR A 143 -8.07 4.98 -0.62
C THR A 143 -6.60 4.62 -0.55
N ILE A 144 -5.75 5.36 -1.27
CA ILE A 144 -4.30 5.19 -1.25
C ILE A 144 -3.65 6.50 -0.84
N LEU A 145 -2.78 6.46 0.17
CA LEU A 145 -1.94 7.57 0.58
C LEU A 145 -0.49 7.23 0.21
N ILE A 146 0.10 8.05 -0.65
CA ILE A 146 1.49 7.89 -1.09
C ILE A 146 2.35 8.97 -0.43
N VAL A 147 3.45 8.58 0.19
CA VAL A 147 4.53 9.46 0.60
C VAL A 147 5.61 9.40 -0.47
N THR A 148 5.97 10.54 -1.05
CA THR A 148 7.01 10.64 -2.08
C THR A 148 7.64 12.01 -2.11
N HIS A 149 8.88 12.07 -2.57
CA HIS A 149 9.58 13.32 -2.91
C HIS A 149 9.59 13.58 -4.42
N GLN A 150 9.01 12.68 -5.23
CA GLN A 150 8.95 12.78 -6.70
C GLN A 150 7.71 13.60 -7.11
N GLU A 151 7.93 14.74 -7.76
CA GLU A 151 6.84 15.65 -8.17
C GLU A 151 5.93 14.99 -9.22
N GLU A 152 6.48 14.21 -10.15
CA GLU A 152 5.73 13.50 -11.19
C GLU A 152 4.73 12.50 -10.57
N VAL A 153 5.13 11.81 -9.50
CA VAL A 153 4.25 10.90 -8.75
C VAL A 153 3.15 11.69 -8.04
N ALA A 154 3.52 12.82 -7.40
CA ALA A 154 2.56 13.67 -6.70
C ALA A 154 1.47 14.23 -7.63
N GLN A 155 1.83 14.60 -8.88
CA GLN A 155 0.89 15.12 -9.88
C GLN A 155 -0.15 14.08 -10.34
N MET A 156 0.08 12.79 -10.14
CA MET A 156 -0.90 11.74 -10.45
C MET A 156 -1.99 11.56 -9.39
N ALA A 157 -1.82 12.16 -8.20
CA ALA A 157 -2.77 12.06 -7.11
C ALA A 157 -3.97 13.00 -7.31
N ASP A 158 -5.11 12.63 -6.76
CA ASP A 158 -6.32 13.48 -6.77
C ASP A 158 -6.18 14.67 -5.79
N ARG A 159 -5.30 14.52 -4.80
CA ARG A 159 -4.99 15.55 -3.80
C ARG A 159 -3.54 15.45 -3.35
N VAL A 160 -2.86 16.58 -3.28
CA VAL A 160 -1.47 16.67 -2.79
C VAL A 160 -1.45 17.44 -1.47
N ILE A 161 -0.74 16.90 -0.48
CA ILE A 161 -0.45 17.57 0.80
C ILE A 161 1.06 17.74 0.87
N ARG A 162 1.51 18.97 0.97
CA ARG A 162 2.95 19.28 1.09
C ARG A 162 3.34 19.40 2.56
N MET A 163 4.46 18.79 2.92
CA MET A 163 5.03 18.87 4.26
C MET A 163 6.49 19.34 4.18
N SER A 164 6.87 20.22 5.10
CA SER A 164 8.27 20.60 5.34
C SER A 164 8.46 20.88 6.84
N ASP A 165 9.57 20.44 7.40
CA ASP A 165 9.91 20.63 8.82
C ASP A 165 8.80 20.20 9.79
N GLY A 166 8.11 19.08 9.46
CA GLY A 166 7.02 18.52 10.27
C GLY A 166 5.71 19.31 10.21
N LYS A 167 5.58 20.31 9.33
CA LYS A 167 4.37 21.14 9.16
C LYS A 167 3.72 20.89 7.81
N ILE A 168 2.40 20.92 7.79
CA ILE A 168 1.61 20.86 6.55
C ILE A 168 1.52 22.29 5.98
N TYR A 169 1.82 22.41 4.70
CA TYR A 169 1.61 23.63 3.92
C TYR A 169 0.37 23.42 3.05
N THR A 170 -0.71 24.11 3.38
CA THR A 170 -1.82 24.31 2.44
C THR A 170 -1.45 25.47 1.53
N ARG A 171 -1.14 25.22 0.25
CA ARG A 171 -1.24 26.26 -0.76
C ARG A 171 -2.72 26.46 -1.02
N ASP A 172 -3.25 27.62 -0.68
CA ASP A 172 -4.51 28.08 -1.24
C ASP A 172 -4.33 28.14 -2.77
N CYS A 173 -5.27 27.55 -3.52
CA CYS A 173 -5.27 27.54 -4.99
C CYS A 173 -5.59 28.91 -5.58
N ASN A 174 -4.93 29.98 -5.13
CA ASN A 174 -5.18 31.36 -5.60
C ASN A 174 -3.99 32.02 -6.31
N ASP A 175 -2.92 31.26 -6.60
CA ASP A 175 -1.77 31.79 -7.36
C ASP A 175 -1.53 30.92 -8.62
N CYS A 176 -2.46 30.95 -9.56
CA CYS A 176 -2.28 30.60 -10.97
C CYS A 176 -2.99 31.63 -11.83
#